data_c29aeecfb7fed96d897dcdb1bbfe5976
#
_entry.id   c29aeecfb7fed96d897dcdb1bbfe5976
#
_cell.length_a   1.000
_cell.length_b   1.000
_cell.length_c   1.000
_cell.angle_alpha   90.00
_cell.angle_beta   90.00
_cell.angle_gamma   90.00
#
_symmetry.space_group_name_H-M   'P 1'
#
loop_
_entity.id
_entity.type
_entity.pdbx_description
1 polymer ?
#
loop_
_entity_poly.entity_id
_entity_poly.type
_entity_poly.pdbx_seq_one_letter_code
_entity_poly.pdbx_strand_id
1 'polypeptide(L)'
;PRLKVQASPQQRASSPLQLDSPITQIRGVGPKFAARLASIGLLLVRDLLRYYPRDHVDYSAMRRIEALVSGETATIVATIRRCNGFVSPRNTNLAIIELQLQDPTGRLKVSRFLAGKRFSSPAYLKGQQRLYPVGATVAVSGLVKDGPYGITFQDPLIEVLDSPSSPVKSPSIGRLLPVYPLTEGVGAD
;
A
#
# COMPACT_ATOMS: atom_id res chain seq x y z
N PRO A 1 -53.90 -20.45 13.05
CA PRO A 1 -52.60 -20.53 12.40
C PRO A 1 -52.27 -19.18 11.76
N ARG A 2 -51.31 -18.46 12.34
CA ARG A 2 -50.82 -17.16 11.81
C ARG A 2 -49.64 -17.46 10.90
N LEU A 3 -49.82 -17.25 9.61
CA LEU A 3 -48.73 -17.25 8.62
C LEU A 3 -47.78 -16.07 8.91
N LYS A 4 -46.56 -16.39 9.28
CA LYS A 4 -45.45 -15.42 9.31
C LYS A 4 -44.98 -15.20 7.88
N VAL A 5 -45.30 -14.04 7.32
CA VAL A 5 -44.70 -13.56 6.08
C VAL A 5 -43.24 -13.18 6.40
N GLN A 6 -42.28 -13.98 5.92
CA GLN A 6 -40.91 -13.64 5.94
C GLN A 6 -40.67 -12.61 4.83
N ALA A 7 -40.34 -11.39 5.21
CA ALA A 7 -39.87 -10.37 4.29
C ALA A 7 -38.47 -10.75 3.81
N SER A 8 -38.35 -11.09 2.53
CA SER A 8 -37.06 -11.26 1.85
C SER A 8 -36.27 -9.96 1.90
N PRO A 9 -34.94 -10.01 2.13
CA PRO A 9 -34.10 -8.82 2.03
C PRO A 9 -34.08 -8.33 0.58
N GLN A 10 -34.74 -7.20 0.33
CA GLN A 10 -34.67 -6.51 -0.96
C GLN A 10 -33.20 -6.18 -1.27
N GLN A 11 -32.63 -6.86 -2.24
CA GLN A 11 -31.44 -6.44 -2.93
C GLN A 11 -31.73 -5.05 -3.51
N ARG A 12 -31.17 -4.01 -2.88
CA ARG A 12 -31.15 -2.66 -3.47
C ARG A 12 -30.33 -2.76 -4.75
N ALA A 13 -31.02 -2.79 -5.89
CA ALA A 13 -30.40 -2.56 -7.17
C ALA A 13 -29.70 -1.20 -7.10
N SER A 14 -28.37 -1.20 -7.14
CA SER A 14 -27.58 0.03 -7.15
C SER A 14 -27.85 0.71 -8.49
N SER A 15 -28.56 1.84 -8.46
CA SER A 15 -28.66 2.71 -9.62
C SER A 15 -27.25 3.04 -10.12
N PRO A 16 -27.00 3.10 -11.44
CA PRO A 16 -25.70 3.42 -11.96
C PRO A 16 -25.24 4.77 -11.41
N LEU A 17 -23.97 4.84 -10.96
CA LEU A 17 -23.37 6.09 -10.47
C LEU A 17 -23.38 7.13 -11.60
N GLN A 18 -23.93 8.30 -11.34
CA GLN A 18 -23.94 9.45 -12.22
C GLN A 18 -22.95 10.50 -11.73
N LEU A 19 -22.55 11.43 -12.58
CA LEU A 19 -21.62 12.52 -12.21
C LEU A 19 -22.16 13.36 -11.05
N ASP A 20 -23.46 13.55 -10.98
CA ASP A 20 -24.14 14.33 -9.93
C ASP A 20 -24.54 13.48 -8.71
N SER A 21 -24.19 12.20 -8.68
CA SER A 21 -24.43 11.35 -7.52
C SER A 21 -23.58 11.82 -6.34
N PRO A 22 -24.14 11.83 -5.10
CA PRO A 22 -23.35 12.07 -3.89
C PRO A 22 -22.23 11.03 -3.74
N ILE A 23 -21.06 11.46 -3.26
CA ILE A 23 -19.89 10.56 -3.04
C ILE A 23 -20.19 9.41 -2.07
N THR A 24 -21.21 9.55 -1.19
CA THR A 24 -21.66 8.51 -0.27
C THR A 24 -22.25 7.28 -0.98
N GLN A 25 -22.60 7.38 -2.26
CA GLN A 25 -23.05 6.25 -3.06
C GLN A 25 -21.88 5.40 -3.59
N ILE A 26 -20.65 5.91 -3.53
CA ILE A 26 -19.48 5.16 -3.94
C ILE A 26 -19.19 4.08 -2.91
N ARG A 27 -19.03 2.85 -3.38
CA ARG A 27 -18.67 1.72 -2.51
C ARG A 27 -17.36 1.99 -1.79
N GLY A 28 -17.36 1.90 -0.46
CA GLY A 28 -16.20 2.17 0.38
C GLY A 28 -16.15 3.59 0.96
N VAL A 29 -17.00 4.49 0.50
CA VAL A 29 -17.13 5.84 1.08
C VAL A 29 -18.19 5.84 2.17
N GLY A 30 -17.76 5.59 3.41
CA GLY A 30 -18.66 5.69 4.58
C GLY A 30 -18.87 7.15 5.04
N PRO A 31 -19.84 7.39 5.97
CA PRO A 31 -20.20 8.75 6.41
C PRO A 31 -19.02 9.57 6.96
N LYS A 32 -18.12 8.94 7.72
CA LYS A 32 -16.92 9.60 8.27
C LYS A 32 -15.95 10.04 7.18
N PHE A 33 -15.76 9.20 6.16
CA PHE A 33 -14.88 9.52 5.05
C PHE A 33 -15.52 10.57 4.13
N ALA A 34 -16.83 10.47 3.87
CA ALA A 34 -17.58 11.47 3.12
C ALA A 34 -17.51 12.86 3.78
N ALA A 35 -17.61 12.94 5.12
CA ALA A 35 -17.46 14.20 5.84
C ALA A 35 -16.06 14.83 5.66
N ARG A 36 -15.01 14.01 5.63
CA ARG A 36 -13.63 14.49 5.35
C ARG A 36 -13.49 14.98 3.91
N LEU A 37 -14.05 14.27 2.94
CA LEU A 37 -14.04 14.70 1.55
C LEU A 37 -14.84 15.99 1.36
N ALA A 38 -15.96 16.14 2.07
CA ALA A 38 -16.77 17.35 2.07
C ALA A 38 -16.01 18.58 2.61
N SER A 39 -15.11 18.40 3.60
CA SER A 39 -14.30 19.51 4.14
C SER A 39 -13.31 20.10 3.12
N ILE A 40 -13.01 19.39 2.03
CA ILE A 40 -12.18 19.84 0.91
C ILE A 40 -13.01 20.13 -0.36
N GLY A 41 -14.34 20.23 -0.21
CA GLY A 41 -15.25 20.58 -1.30
C GLY A 41 -15.64 19.44 -2.24
N LEU A 42 -15.33 18.19 -1.90
CA LEU A 42 -15.66 17.00 -2.70
C LEU A 42 -16.99 16.41 -2.20
N LEU A 43 -18.09 16.74 -2.84
CA LEU A 43 -19.44 16.33 -2.45
C LEU A 43 -20.05 15.34 -3.44
N LEU A 44 -19.73 15.46 -4.71
CA LEU A 44 -20.32 14.72 -5.81
C LEU A 44 -19.24 13.90 -6.54
N VAL A 45 -19.67 12.89 -7.28
CA VAL A 45 -18.79 12.05 -8.11
C VAL A 45 -17.96 12.90 -9.09
N ARG A 46 -18.57 13.93 -9.71
CA ARG A 46 -17.87 14.85 -10.62
C ARG A 46 -16.74 15.62 -9.93
N ASP A 47 -16.87 15.94 -8.63
CA ASP A 47 -15.86 16.69 -7.90
C ASP A 47 -14.60 15.82 -7.72
N LEU A 48 -14.76 14.52 -7.42
CA LEU A 48 -13.66 13.55 -7.37
C LEU A 48 -12.95 13.44 -8.72
N LEU A 49 -13.70 13.38 -9.82
CA LEU A 49 -13.13 13.28 -11.18
C LEU A 49 -12.38 14.55 -11.60
N ARG A 50 -12.73 15.70 -11.03
CA ARG A 50 -12.09 17.00 -11.29
C ARG A 50 -10.98 17.32 -10.29
N TYR A 51 -10.81 16.50 -9.26
CA TYR A 51 -9.74 16.67 -8.27
C TYR A 51 -8.44 16.11 -8.84
N TYR A 52 -7.69 16.98 -9.52
CA TYR A 52 -6.46 16.59 -10.21
C TYR A 52 -5.31 16.36 -9.23
N PRO A 53 -4.46 15.34 -9.45
CA PRO A 53 -3.23 15.18 -8.69
C PRO A 53 -2.30 16.37 -8.96
N ARG A 54 -1.53 16.75 -7.94
CA ARG A 54 -0.52 17.83 -8.07
C ARG A 54 0.76 17.33 -8.75
N ASP A 55 0.99 16.02 -8.69
CA ASP A 55 2.22 15.40 -9.18
C ASP A 55 1.99 13.90 -9.44
N HIS A 56 2.98 13.24 -10.02
CA HIS A 56 2.98 11.80 -10.25
C HIS A 56 4.32 11.22 -9.83
N VAL A 57 4.29 10.08 -9.12
CA VAL A 57 5.49 9.30 -8.79
C VAL A 57 5.53 8.09 -9.72
N ASP A 58 6.62 7.97 -10.48
CA ASP A 58 6.80 6.87 -11.42
C ASP A 58 7.51 5.69 -10.76
N TYR A 59 6.76 4.62 -10.49
CA TYR A 59 7.28 3.33 -10.03
C TYR A 59 7.38 2.30 -11.17
N SER A 60 7.18 2.69 -12.43
CA SER A 60 7.22 1.76 -13.56
C SER A 60 8.65 1.34 -13.96
N ALA A 61 9.65 2.09 -13.51
CA ALA A 61 11.06 1.83 -13.83
C ALA A 61 11.55 0.54 -13.17
N MET A 62 11.41 -0.60 -13.87
CA MET A 62 11.94 -1.89 -13.45
C MET A 62 13.48 -1.87 -13.51
N ARG A 63 14.13 -2.20 -12.39
CA ARG A 63 15.60 -2.23 -12.27
C ARG A 63 16.06 -3.54 -11.63
N ARG A 64 17.34 -3.88 -11.84
CA ARG A 64 18.05 -4.89 -11.06
C ARG A 64 18.71 -4.22 -9.87
N ILE A 65 19.03 -5.01 -8.83
CA ILE A 65 19.62 -4.46 -7.59
C ILE A 65 20.92 -3.70 -7.87
N GLU A 66 21.79 -4.19 -8.76
CA GLU A 66 23.04 -3.50 -9.13
C GLU A 66 22.86 -2.16 -9.84
N ALA A 67 21.70 -1.97 -10.49
CA ALA A 67 21.36 -0.78 -11.28
C ALA A 67 20.55 0.26 -10.49
N LEU A 68 20.40 0.09 -9.18
CA LEU A 68 19.70 1.06 -8.34
C LEU A 68 20.57 2.30 -8.13
N VAL A 69 19.96 3.46 -8.28
CA VAL A 69 20.62 4.77 -8.08
C VAL A 69 19.91 5.53 -6.98
N SER A 70 20.68 6.01 -5.99
CA SER A 70 20.14 6.82 -4.89
C SER A 70 19.49 8.10 -5.42
N GLY A 71 18.32 8.44 -4.90
CA GLY A 71 17.52 9.60 -5.32
C GLY A 71 16.49 9.31 -6.42
N GLU A 72 16.53 8.15 -7.08
CA GLU A 72 15.55 7.75 -8.10
C GLU A 72 14.48 6.84 -7.51
N THR A 73 13.30 6.85 -8.10
CA THR A 73 12.27 5.85 -7.83
C THR A 73 12.49 4.64 -8.73
N ALA A 74 12.36 3.45 -8.17
CA ALA A 74 12.56 2.22 -8.91
C ALA A 74 11.66 1.11 -8.39
N THR A 75 11.47 0.09 -9.24
CA THR A 75 10.83 -1.18 -8.89
C THR A 75 11.80 -2.32 -9.17
N ILE A 76 11.95 -3.22 -8.20
CA ILE A 76 12.71 -4.45 -8.37
C ILE A 76 11.82 -5.67 -8.19
N VAL A 77 12.20 -6.79 -8.80
CA VAL A 77 11.68 -8.12 -8.49
C VAL A 77 12.81 -8.96 -7.94
N ALA A 78 12.62 -9.49 -6.73
CA ALA A 78 13.67 -10.21 -6.02
C ALA A 78 13.08 -11.34 -5.16
N THR A 79 13.94 -12.27 -4.72
CA THR A 79 13.57 -13.37 -3.83
C THR A 79 13.90 -13.00 -2.38
N ILE A 80 12.98 -13.31 -1.46
CA ILE A 80 13.20 -13.14 -0.02
C ILE A 80 14.17 -14.22 0.46
N ARG A 81 15.31 -13.81 1.00
CA ARG A 81 16.29 -14.71 1.64
C ARG A 81 16.12 -14.76 3.15
N ARG A 82 15.65 -13.68 3.74
CA ARG A 82 15.38 -13.60 5.18
C ARG A 82 14.29 -12.57 5.45
N CYS A 83 13.43 -12.86 6.42
CA CYS A 83 12.44 -11.93 6.95
C CYS A 83 12.56 -11.92 8.48
N ASN A 84 12.82 -10.75 9.07
CA ASN A 84 12.84 -10.54 10.51
C ASN A 84 11.81 -9.47 10.88
N GLY A 85 11.05 -9.74 11.94
CA GLY A 85 10.18 -8.74 12.57
C GLY A 85 10.60 -8.55 14.02
N PHE A 86 10.87 -7.32 14.41
CA PHE A 86 11.25 -6.99 15.80
C PHE A 86 10.76 -5.60 16.19
N VAL A 87 10.70 -5.35 17.49
CA VAL A 87 10.40 -4.02 18.04
C VAL A 87 11.70 -3.27 18.23
N SER A 88 11.73 -2.00 17.86
CA SER A 88 12.91 -1.15 18.03
C SER A 88 13.32 -1.08 19.51
N PRO A 89 14.59 -1.36 19.85
CA PRO A 89 15.07 -1.24 21.24
C PRO A 89 14.97 0.18 21.81
N ARG A 90 15.01 1.18 20.92
CA ARG A 90 14.94 2.61 21.31
C ARG A 90 13.52 3.14 21.39
N ASN A 91 12.57 2.48 20.72
CA ASN A 91 11.16 2.90 20.69
C ASN A 91 10.23 1.69 20.64
N THR A 92 9.66 1.33 21.78
CA THR A 92 8.75 0.17 21.92
C THR A 92 7.44 0.31 21.13
N ASN A 93 7.13 1.51 20.63
CA ASN A 93 5.98 1.76 19.76
C ASN A 93 6.32 1.64 18.27
N LEU A 94 7.56 1.26 17.93
CA LEU A 94 8.02 1.13 16.55
C LEU A 94 8.38 -0.33 16.26
N ALA A 95 7.58 -0.98 15.41
CA ALA A 95 7.90 -2.28 14.84
C ALA A 95 8.69 -2.11 13.54
N ILE A 96 9.65 -2.99 13.30
CA ILE A 96 10.50 -3.01 12.12
C ILE A 96 10.38 -4.39 11.47
N ILE A 97 9.99 -4.42 10.20
CA ILE A 97 10.02 -5.61 9.36
C ILE A 97 11.17 -5.46 8.39
N GLU A 98 12.17 -6.30 8.53
CA GLU A 98 13.38 -6.29 7.75
C GLU A 98 13.42 -7.48 6.80
N LEU A 99 13.55 -7.20 5.51
CA LEU A 99 13.67 -8.20 4.45
C LEU A 99 15.08 -8.15 3.85
N GLN A 100 15.70 -9.32 3.71
CA GLN A 100 16.88 -9.48 2.87
C GLN A 100 16.42 -10.06 1.53
N LEU A 101 16.59 -9.28 0.49
CA LEU A 101 16.19 -9.58 -0.87
C LEU A 101 17.42 -9.95 -1.70
N GLN A 102 17.24 -10.81 -2.69
CA GLN A 102 18.27 -11.18 -3.65
C GLN A 102 17.68 -11.32 -5.04
N ASP A 103 18.34 -10.75 -6.02
CA ASP A 103 18.18 -11.03 -7.43
C ASP A 103 19.45 -11.65 -8.02
N PRO A 104 19.55 -11.95 -9.34
CA PRO A 104 20.75 -12.47 -9.95
C PRO A 104 21.97 -11.53 -9.87
N THR A 105 21.77 -10.24 -9.61
CA THR A 105 22.82 -9.21 -9.66
C THR A 105 23.33 -8.80 -8.28
N GLY A 106 22.53 -9.00 -7.21
CA GLY A 106 22.95 -8.56 -5.91
C GLY A 106 22.00 -8.90 -4.77
N ARG A 107 22.32 -8.32 -3.61
CA ARG A 107 21.50 -8.42 -2.39
C ARG A 107 21.14 -7.03 -1.91
N LEU A 108 19.92 -6.92 -1.36
CA LEU A 108 19.39 -5.67 -0.84
C LEU A 108 18.69 -5.92 0.49
N LYS A 109 18.92 -5.02 1.44
CA LYS A 109 18.19 -4.99 2.70
C LYS A 109 17.11 -3.91 2.63
N VAL A 110 15.88 -4.29 2.92
CA VAL A 110 14.72 -3.39 2.89
C VAL A 110 14.02 -3.44 4.24
N SER A 111 13.67 -2.28 4.80
CA SER A 111 13.00 -2.18 6.10
C SER A 111 11.70 -1.40 5.98
N ARG A 112 10.64 -1.92 6.61
CA ARG A 112 9.37 -1.21 6.83
C ARG A 112 9.26 -0.83 8.29
N PHE A 113 8.95 0.43 8.54
CA PHE A 113 8.76 0.99 9.86
C PHE A 113 7.28 1.19 10.13
N LEU A 114 6.77 0.60 11.22
CA LEU A 114 5.37 0.59 11.57
C LEU A 114 5.19 1.19 12.97
N ALA A 115 4.73 2.43 13.02
CA ALA A 115 4.54 3.17 14.26
C ALA A 115 3.19 2.82 14.91
N GLY A 116 3.22 2.48 16.20
CA GLY A 116 2.04 2.21 17.02
C GLY A 116 2.11 0.87 17.76
N LYS A 117 1.60 0.84 18.99
CA LYS A 117 1.60 -0.35 19.88
C LYS A 117 0.96 -1.59 19.24
N ARG A 118 -0.05 -1.41 18.39
CA ARG A 118 -0.75 -2.51 17.68
C ARG A 118 0.21 -3.34 16.82
N PHE A 119 1.24 -2.71 16.27
CA PHE A 119 2.22 -3.35 15.39
C PHE A 119 3.37 -4.02 16.13
N SER A 120 3.57 -3.65 17.41
CA SER A 120 4.66 -4.17 18.26
C SER A 120 4.32 -5.50 18.94
N SER A 121 3.13 -6.06 18.73
CA SER A 121 2.74 -7.32 19.33
C SER A 121 3.45 -8.52 18.67
N PRO A 122 3.86 -9.56 19.44
CA PRO A 122 4.49 -10.75 18.88
C PRO A 122 3.61 -11.46 17.83
N ALA A 123 2.30 -11.44 18.03
CA ALA A 123 1.34 -12.04 17.08
C ALA A 123 1.35 -11.31 15.74
N TYR A 124 1.38 -9.97 15.76
CA TYR A 124 1.48 -9.17 14.55
C TYR A 124 2.79 -9.43 13.79
N LEU A 125 3.93 -9.41 14.51
CA LEU A 125 5.25 -9.66 13.92
C LEU A 125 5.33 -11.05 13.28
N LYS A 126 4.82 -12.09 13.95
CA LYS A 126 4.71 -13.43 13.35
C LYS A 126 3.79 -13.46 12.12
N GLY A 127 2.69 -12.71 12.15
CA GLY A 127 1.80 -12.54 11.00
C GLY A 127 2.53 -11.93 9.81
N GLN A 128 3.31 -10.88 10.01
CA GLN A 128 4.11 -10.25 8.96
C GLN A 128 5.17 -11.21 8.38
N GLN A 129 5.85 -12.00 9.23
CA GLN A 129 6.80 -13.01 8.75
C GLN A 129 6.14 -14.08 7.88
N ARG A 130 4.89 -14.45 8.15
CA ARG A 130 4.12 -15.39 7.32
C ARG A 130 3.70 -14.78 5.98
N LEU A 131 3.47 -13.44 5.94
CA LEU A 131 3.16 -12.73 4.69
C LEU A 131 4.38 -12.67 3.75
N TYR A 132 5.60 -12.71 4.30
CA TYR A 132 6.85 -12.63 3.55
C TYR A 132 7.71 -13.90 3.74
N PRO A 133 7.27 -15.07 3.26
CA PRO A 133 7.98 -16.31 3.47
C PRO A 133 9.31 -16.33 2.71
N VAL A 134 10.32 -16.95 3.34
CA VAL A 134 11.63 -17.15 2.70
C VAL A 134 11.46 -17.99 1.44
N GLY A 135 12.12 -17.59 0.36
CA GLY A 135 12.00 -18.21 -0.96
C GLY A 135 10.91 -17.61 -1.85
N ALA A 136 9.97 -16.82 -1.30
CA ALA A 136 8.97 -16.14 -2.11
C ALA A 136 9.61 -15.03 -2.96
N THR A 137 9.00 -14.78 -4.12
CA THR A 137 9.31 -13.66 -4.98
C THR A 137 8.48 -12.45 -4.59
N VAL A 138 9.11 -11.28 -4.54
CA VAL A 138 8.44 -10.01 -4.25
C VAL A 138 8.76 -8.97 -5.31
N ALA A 139 7.80 -8.10 -5.58
CA ALA A 139 8.01 -6.81 -6.22
C ALA A 139 8.13 -5.73 -5.13
N VAL A 140 9.14 -4.89 -5.23
CA VAL A 140 9.39 -3.79 -4.29
C VAL A 140 9.56 -2.51 -5.06
N SER A 141 8.75 -1.50 -4.74
CA SER A 141 8.82 -0.17 -5.33
C SER A 141 9.04 0.90 -4.27
N GLY A 142 9.81 1.91 -4.59
CA GLY A 142 10.05 3.03 -3.67
C GLY A 142 11.10 3.99 -4.17
N LEU A 143 11.35 5.02 -3.35
CA LEU A 143 12.48 5.92 -3.52
C LEU A 143 13.75 5.21 -3.02
N VAL A 144 14.75 5.11 -3.89
CA VAL A 144 16.06 4.54 -3.54
C VAL A 144 16.85 5.56 -2.72
N LYS A 145 17.42 5.13 -1.61
CA LYS A 145 18.26 5.95 -0.72
C LYS A 145 19.50 5.22 -0.27
N ASP A 146 20.51 5.99 0.10
CA ASP A 146 21.66 5.49 0.84
C ASP A 146 21.25 5.23 2.29
N GLY A 147 21.57 4.04 2.77
CA GLY A 147 21.36 3.61 4.14
C GLY A 147 22.69 3.23 4.80
N PRO A 148 22.68 2.95 6.11
CA PRO A 148 23.90 2.60 6.86
C PRO A 148 24.55 1.29 6.40
N TYR A 149 23.86 0.49 5.62
CA TYR A 149 24.32 -0.81 5.08
C TYR A 149 24.29 -0.87 3.56
N GLY A 150 24.40 0.28 2.89
CA GLY A 150 24.31 0.41 1.44
C GLY A 150 22.94 0.93 0.99
N ILE A 151 22.67 0.81 -0.30
CA ILE A 151 21.41 1.26 -0.91
C ILE A 151 20.22 0.50 -0.30
N THR A 152 19.12 1.22 -0.10
CA THR A 152 17.85 0.69 0.37
C THR A 152 16.67 1.46 -0.23
N PHE A 153 15.44 1.02 0.04
CA PHE A 153 14.23 1.77 -0.30
C PHE A 153 13.69 2.52 0.92
N GLN A 154 13.27 3.76 0.71
CA GLN A 154 12.47 4.51 1.69
C GLN A 154 11.00 4.13 1.51
N ASP A 155 10.31 3.84 2.62
CA ASP A 155 8.88 3.54 2.68
C ASP A 155 8.40 2.62 1.54
N PRO A 156 9.02 1.42 1.40
CA PRO A 156 8.80 0.57 0.26
C PRO A 156 7.37 0.02 0.19
N LEU A 157 6.81 0.00 -1.01
CA LEU A 157 5.65 -0.81 -1.35
C LEU A 157 6.15 -2.22 -1.69
N ILE A 158 5.58 -3.25 -1.06
CA ILE A 158 6.03 -4.63 -1.21
C ILE A 158 4.83 -5.52 -1.52
N GLU A 159 4.91 -6.28 -2.60
CA GLU A 159 3.93 -7.28 -2.99
C GLU A 159 4.58 -8.64 -3.20
N VAL A 160 4.00 -9.68 -2.62
CA VAL A 160 4.42 -11.06 -2.87
C VAL A 160 3.79 -11.52 -4.18
N LEU A 161 4.62 -12.02 -5.08
CA LEU A 161 4.21 -12.54 -6.38
C LEU A 161 4.07 -14.06 -6.35
N ASP A 162 3.15 -14.60 -7.14
CA ASP A 162 2.96 -16.06 -7.28
C ASP A 162 4.18 -16.72 -7.94
N SER A 163 4.86 -15.99 -8.84
CA SER A 163 6.12 -16.40 -9.48
C SER A 163 6.91 -15.16 -9.94
N PRO A 164 8.22 -15.31 -10.31
CA PRO A 164 9.02 -14.19 -10.83
C PRO A 164 8.46 -13.53 -12.09
N SER A 165 7.69 -14.26 -12.88
CA SER A 165 7.04 -13.78 -14.12
C SER A 165 5.59 -13.38 -13.90
N SER A 166 5.04 -13.50 -12.68
CA SER A 166 3.67 -13.12 -12.42
C SER A 166 3.48 -11.61 -12.56
N PRO A 167 2.35 -11.16 -13.16
CA PRO A 167 2.03 -9.76 -13.20
C PRO A 167 1.83 -9.22 -11.78
N VAL A 168 2.31 -8.03 -11.55
CA VAL A 168 2.06 -7.28 -10.28
C VAL A 168 0.58 -6.94 -10.22
N LYS A 169 -0.10 -7.40 -9.17
CA LYS A 169 -1.54 -7.20 -8.96
C LYS A 169 -1.84 -5.87 -8.27
N SER A 170 -0.88 -5.33 -7.51
CA SER A 170 -1.03 -4.06 -6.82
C SER A 170 -1.29 -2.92 -7.80
N PRO A 171 -2.25 -2.03 -7.51
CA PRO A 171 -2.46 -0.83 -8.32
C PRO A 171 -1.32 0.19 -8.18
N SER A 172 -0.43 0.00 -7.22
CA SER A 172 0.61 0.98 -6.85
C SER A 172 2.01 0.57 -7.30
N ILE A 173 2.34 -0.72 -7.32
CA ILE A 173 3.68 -1.22 -7.62
C ILE A 173 3.89 -1.31 -9.13
N GLY A 174 5.03 -0.83 -9.62
CA GLY A 174 5.38 -0.87 -11.04
C GLY A 174 4.51 0.02 -11.92
N ARG A 175 3.95 1.11 -11.40
CA ARG A 175 3.04 2.02 -12.09
C ARG A 175 3.33 3.49 -11.78
N LEU A 176 2.78 4.36 -12.62
CA LEU A 176 2.72 5.79 -12.36
C LEU A 176 1.61 6.06 -11.34
N LEU A 177 1.96 6.60 -10.19
CA LEU A 177 1.01 6.92 -9.13
C LEU A 177 0.72 8.42 -9.08
N PRO A 178 -0.57 8.82 -9.10
CA PRO A 178 -0.95 10.20 -8.87
C PRO A 178 -0.73 10.60 -7.41
N VAL A 179 -0.14 11.76 -7.19
CA VAL A 179 0.07 12.37 -5.87
C VAL A 179 -0.92 13.51 -5.71
N TYR A 180 -1.83 13.37 -4.74
CA TYR A 180 -2.80 14.41 -4.42
C TYR A 180 -2.27 15.35 -3.32
N PRO A 181 -2.75 16.59 -3.25
CA PRO A 181 -2.40 17.49 -2.16
C PRO A 181 -2.76 16.88 -0.81
N LEU A 182 -1.83 16.95 0.14
CA LEU A 182 -2.12 16.59 1.53
C LEU A 182 -3.07 17.62 2.10
N THR A 183 -4.19 17.16 2.66
CA THR A 183 -5.17 18.00 3.35
C THR A 183 -5.31 17.49 4.77
N GLU A 184 -5.39 18.41 5.73
CA GLU A 184 -5.57 18.08 7.13
C GLU A 184 -6.80 17.18 7.32
N GLY A 185 -6.63 16.02 7.97
CA GLY A 185 -7.67 15.02 8.18
C GLY A 185 -7.96 14.07 7.02
N VAL A 186 -7.34 14.26 5.85
CA VAL A 186 -7.38 13.33 4.71
C VAL A 186 -5.96 12.82 4.47
N GLY A 187 -5.57 11.77 5.19
CA GLY A 187 -4.26 11.11 5.03
C GLY A 187 -4.34 9.97 4.02
N ALA A 188 -3.21 9.63 3.43
CA ALA A 188 -3.02 8.39 2.69
C ALA A 188 -2.75 7.26 3.72
N ASP A 189 -3.83 6.67 4.25
CA ASP A 189 -3.75 5.45 5.08
C ASP A 189 -4.04 4.21 4.23
#